data_b76b25ab57f27e385ff1d8595053a8b0
#
_entry.id   b76b25ab57f27e385ff1d8595053a8b0
#
_cell.length_a   1.000
_cell.length_b   1.000
_cell.length_c   1.000
_cell.angle_alpha   90.00
_cell.angle_beta   90.00
_cell.angle_gamma   90.00
#
_symmetry.space_group_name_H-M   'P 1'
#
loop_
_entity.id
_entity.type
_entity.pdbx_description
1 polymer ?
#
loop_
_entity_poly.entity_id
_entity_poly.type
_entity_poly.pdbx_seq_one_letter_code
_entity_poly.pdbx_strand_id
1 'polypeptide(L)'
;MIAYARITGQALDNRPIKRNRSAGLLLFRRKPRLEVLLGHPGGPFWRRKDDGAWSVPKGEIEDGENELMAARREFFEETGYHPTGSAIPLGSLRQPGGKQVFAWAIEDDWDPEKLISNMFSMEWPPKSGRIQQFPEIDRAQWFGLELARKKILKGQAELLDRLEQALSSPPR
;
A
#
# COMPACT_ATOMS: atom_id res chain seq x y z
N MET A 1 -62.66 -5.76 11.22
CA MET A 1 -61.55 -5.58 12.17
C MET A 1 -60.28 -5.74 11.39
N ILE A 2 -59.67 -4.61 10.98
CA ILE A 2 -58.47 -4.59 10.10
C ILE A 2 -57.24 -4.45 11.01
N ALA A 3 -56.37 -5.49 11.01
CA ALA A 3 -55.14 -5.49 11.80
C ALA A 3 -54.10 -4.62 11.12
N TYR A 4 -53.69 -3.53 11.77
CA TYR A 4 -52.53 -2.73 11.38
C TYR A 4 -51.25 -3.48 11.73
N ALA A 5 -50.53 -3.97 10.72
CA ALA A 5 -49.17 -4.45 10.87
C ALA A 5 -48.23 -3.26 11.12
N ARG A 6 -47.60 -3.22 12.30
CA ARG A 6 -46.53 -2.28 12.62
C ARG A 6 -45.32 -2.65 11.79
N ILE A 7 -44.98 -1.79 10.85
CA ILE A 7 -43.67 -1.81 10.18
C ILE A 7 -42.66 -1.26 11.20
N THR A 8 -41.91 -2.15 11.83
CA THR A 8 -40.76 -1.78 12.63
C THR A 8 -39.69 -1.25 11.67
N GLY A 9 -39.46 0.07 11.67
CA GLY A 9 -38.37 0.69 10.94
C GLY A 9 -37.04 0.20 11.49
N GLN A 10 -36.42 -0.70 10.76
CA GLN A 10 -34.97 -0.94 10.95
C GLN A 10 -34.27 0.33 10.53
N ALA A 11 -33.63 1.01 11.48
CA ALA A 11 -32.70 2.08 11.19
C ALA A 11 -31.61 1.50 10.28
N LEU A 12 -31.48 2.06 9.08
CA LEU A 12 -30.39 1.76 8.19
C LEU A 12 -29.11 2.13 8.93
N ASP A 13 -28.27 1.12 9.18
CA ASP A 13 -26.95 1.29 9.76
C ASP A 13 -26.10 2.09 8.77
N ASN A 14 -26.02 3.39 9.00
CA ASN A 14 -25.33 4.36 8.16
C ASN A 14 -23.84 4.45 8.50
N ARG A 15 -23.25 3.38 9.08
CA ARG A 15 -21.81 3.29 9.25
C ARG A 15 -21.18 3.22 7.87
N PRO A 16 -20.17 4.07 7.56
CA PRO A 16 -19.48 3.99 6.29
C PRO A 16 -18.92 2.57 6.15
N ILE A 17 -19.27 1.90 5.04
CA ILE A 17 -18.69 0.61 4.68
C ILE A 17 -17.18 0.85 4.62
N LYS A 18 -16.46 0.27 5.58
CA LYS A 18 -15.00 0.37 5.64
C LYS A 18 -14.47 -0.14 4.31
N ARG A 19 -13.97 0.77 3.48
CA ARG A 19 -13.45 0.44 2.15
C ARG A 19 -12.29 -0.53 2.34
N ASN A 20 -12.51 -1.77 1.98
CA ASN A 20 -11.56 -2.85 2.23
C ASN A 20 -10.70 -3.13 0.99
N ARG A 21 -10.54 -2.11 0.12
CA ARG A 21 -9.81 -2.18 -1.15
C ARG A 21 -8.70 -1.12 -1.18
N SER A 22 -7.49 -1.57 -1.50
CA SER A 22 -6.32 -0.71 -1.69
C SER A 22 -5.63 -1.03 -3.01
N ALA A 23 -4.88 -0.07 -3.51
CA ALA A 23 -4.03 -0.23 -4.67
C ALA A 23 -2.59 0.17 -4.34
N GLY A 24 -1.62 -0.56 -4.85
CA GLY A 24 -0.21 -0.33 -4.60
C GLY A 24 0.65 -0.47 -5.85
N LEU A 25 1.81 0.19 -5.81
CA LEU A 25 2.75 0.22 -6.89
C LEU A 25 4.13 -0.23 -6.42
N LEU A 26 4.61 -1.36 -6.99
CA LEU A 26 5.94 -1.89 -6.75
C LEU A 26 6.90 -1.34 -7.81
N LEU A 27 7.72 -0.38 -7.43
CA LEU A 27 8.79 0.11 -8.30
C LEU A 27 9.93 -0.91 -8.31
N PHE A 28 10.47 -1.21 -9.49
CA PHE A 28 11.63 -2.09 -9.63
C PHE A 28 12.63 -1.53 -10.65
N ARG A 29 13.89 -1.98 -10.54
CA ARG A 29 14.95 -1.67 -11.48
C ARG A 29 15.85 -2.89 -11.70
N ARG A 30 16.57 -2.91 -12.81
CA ARG A 30 17.46 -4.03 -13.21
C ARG A 30 18.89 -3.56 -13.46
N LYS A 31 19.52 -2.94 -12.44
CA LYS A 31 20.91 -2.43 -12.58
C LYS A 31 21.69 -2.63 -11.27
N PRO A 32 22.66 -3.50 -11.23
CA PRO A 32 23.02 -4.61 -12.14
C PRO A 32 22.16 -5.85 -11.92
N ARG A 33 21.39 -5.88 -10.84
CA ARG A 33 20.46 -6.96 -10.44
C ARG A 33 19.06 -6.41 -10.30
N LEU A 34 18.11 -7.31 -10.24
CA LEU A 34 16.73 -6.95 -9.94
C LEU A 34 16.61 -6.47 -8.49
N GLU A 35 16.19 -5.24 -8.33
CA GLU A 35 15.89 -4.61 -7.05
C GLU A 35 14.47 -4.06 -7.06
N VAL A 36 13.85 -4.04 -5.90
CA VAL A 36 12.53 -3.44 -5.66
C VAL A 36 12.61 -2.34 -4.62
N LEU A 37 11.79 -1.32 -4.78
CA LEU A 37 11.65 -0.24 -3.82
C LEU A 37 10.57 -0.59 -2.81
N LEU A 38 10.92 -0.55 -1.52
CA LEU A 38 9.97 -0.68 -0.44
C LEU A 38 9.99 0.57 0.45
N GLY A 39 8.84 0.87 1.06
CA GLY A 39 8.67 1.93 2.04
C GLY A 39 8.61 1.38 3.45
N HIS A 40 9.34 2.02 4.37
CA HIS A 40 9.23 1.75 5.81
C HIS A 40 8.13 2.62 6.40
N PRO A 41 7.16 2.06 7.13
CA PRO A 41 6.07 2.85 7.71
C PRO A 41 6.60 3.79 8.79
N GLY A 42 6.11 5.02 8.77
CA GLY A 42 6.42 6.02 9.77
C GLY A 42 5.62 5.84 11.06
N GLY A 43 5.92 6.69 12.01
CA GLY A 43 5.26 6.69 13.31
C GLY A 43 5.95 5.84 14.37
N PRO A 44 5.53 6.03 15.64
CA PRO A 44 6.27 5.49 16.78
C PRO A 44 6.19 3.97 16.92
N PHE A 45 5.11 3.33 16.42
CA PHE A 45 4.95 1.88 16.51
C PHE A 45 5.92 1.10 15.61
N TRP A 46 6.40 1.71 14.53
CA TRP A 46 7.26 1.08 13.52
C TRP A 46 8.72 1.46 13.65
N ARG A 47 9.03 2.51 14.40
CA ARG A 47 10.35 3.14 14.47
C ARG A 47 11.51 2.17 14.68
N ARG A 48 11.30 1.09 15.45
CA ARG A 48 12.34 0.09 15.78
C ARG A 48 12.15 -1.24 15.06
N LYS A 49 11.18 -1.33 14.15
CA LYS A 49 10.92 -2.54 13.38
C LYS A 49 11.64 -2.43 12.03
N ASP A 50 12.12 -3.56 11.55
CA ASP A 50 12.85 -3.64 10.28
C ASP A 50 12.38 -4.85 9.47
N ASP A 51 12.88 -6.06 9.72
CA ASP A 51 12.43 -7.25 9.00
C ASP A 51 10.92 -7.47 9.16
N GLY A 52 10.24 -7.70 8.04
CA GLY A 52 8.79 -7.87 8.00
C GLY A 52 7.98 -6.57 8.23
N ALA A 53 8.63 -5.40 8.21
CA ALA A 53 7.98 -4.12 8.46
C ALA A 53 7.76 -3.27 7.19
N TRP A 54 8.54 -3.51 6.15
CA TRP A 54 8.51 -2.74 4.90
C TRP A 54 7.34 -3.15 4.02
N SER A 55 6.83 -2.23 3.24
CA SER A 55 5.69 -2.48 2.36
C SER A 55 5.83 -1.82 0.99
N VAL A 56 5.05 -2.33 0.05
CA VAL A 56 4.78 -1.62 -1.20
C VAL A 56 3.97 -0.37 -0.88
N PRO A 57 4.35 0.83 -1.37
CA PRO A 57 3.55 2.04 -1.23
C PRO A 57 2.14 1.80 -1.79
N LYS A 58 1.11 2.04 -0.98
CA LYS A 58 -0.29 1.73 -1.29
C LYS A 58 -1.25 2.48 -0.39
N GLY A 59 -2.45 2.68 -0.88
CA GLY A 59 -3.51 3.22 -0.05
C GLY A 59 -4.91 2.89 -0.57
N GLU A 60 -5.90 3.52 -0.02
CA GLU A 60 -7.30 3.22 -0.28
C GLU A 60 -7.71 3.68 -1.69
N ILE A 61 -8.51 2.85 -2.36
CA ILE A 61 -9.15 3.20 -3.64
C ILE A 61 -10.39 4.04 -3.32
N GLU A 62 -10.49 5.22 -3.92
CA GLU A 62 -11.66 6.09 -3.78
C GLU A 62 -12.86 5.58 -4.59
N ASP A 63 -14.06 6.06 -4.26
CA ASP A 63 -15.27 5.67 -4.98
C ASP A 63 -15.20 6.10 -6.45
N GLY A 64 -15.36 5.12 -7.34
CA GLY A 64 -15.30 5.31 -8.79
C GLY A 64 -13.89 5.48 -9.36
N GLU A 65 -12.86 5.41 -8.53
CA GLU A 65 -11.47 5.48 -8.97
C GLU A 65 -11.02 4.16 -9.61
N ASN A 66 -10.28 4.25 -10.71
CA ASN A 66 -9.61 3.10 -11.32
C ASN A 66 -8.45 2.65 -10.43
N GLU A 67 -8.29 1.34 -10.26
CA GLU A 67 -7.30 0.76 -9.34
C GLU A 67 -5.85 1.15 -9.67
N LEU A 68 -5.47 1.20 -10.96
CA LEU A 68 -4.12 1.62 -11.36
C LEU A 68 -3.89 3.12 -11.10
N MET A 69 -4.92 3.94 -11.32
CA MET A 69 -4.83 5.37 -11.03
C MET A 69 -4.70 5.60 -9.52
N ALA A 70 -5.44 4.83 -8.71
CA ALA A 70 -5.28 4.83 -7.25
C ALA A 70 -3.86 4.44 -6.84
N ALA A 71 -3.30 3.37 -7.41
CA ALA A 71 -1.94 2.93 -7.12
C ALA A 71 -0.91 4.02 -7.43
N ARG A 72 -1.05 4.75 -8.56
CA ARG A 72 -0.16 5.85 -8.94
C ARG A 72 -0.33 7.06 -8.02
N ARG A 73 -1.56 7.42 -7.66
CA ARG A 73 -1.87 8.53 -6.74
C ARG A 73 -1.27 8.24 -5.37
N GLU A 74 -1.53 7.07 -4.80
CA GLU A 74 -1.01 6.67 -3.49
C GLU A 74 0.52 6.61 -3.48
N PHE A 75 1.13 6.10 -4.54
CA PHE A 75 2.59 6.10 -4.65
C PHE A 75 3.16 7.52 -4.60
N PHE A 76 2.53 8.46 -5.33
CA PHE A 76 2.94 9.86 -5.30
C PHE A 76 2.72 10.49 -3.92
N GLU A 77 1.59 10.27 -3.28
CA GLU A 77 1.28 10.80 -1.95
C GLU A 77 2.27 10.30 -0.89
N GLU A 78 2.66 9.04 -0.97
CA GLU A 78 3.58 8.42 -0.02
C GLU A 78 5.06 8.68 -0.32
N THR A 79 5.43 9.05 -1.55
CA THR A 79 6.84 9.20 -1.94
C THR A 79 7.22 10.56 -2.52
N GLY A 80 6.26 11.31 -3.04
CA GLY A 80 6.50 12.54 -3.80
C GLY A 80 6.97 12.31 -5.24
N TYR A 81 6.95 11.07 -5.74
CA TYR A 81 7.43 10.71 -7.06
C TYR A 81 6.33 10.12 -7.97
N HIS A 82 6.35 10.49 -9.24
CA HIS A 82 5.47 9.95 -10.28
C HIS A 82 6.26 9.00 -11.19
N PRO A 83 6.15 7.68 -11.03
CA PRO A 83 6.78 6.74 -11.96
C PRO A 83 6.20 6.85 -13.36
N THR A 84 7.07 6.84 -14.39
CA THR A 84 6.68 7.09 -15.78
C THR A 84 6.56 5.83 -16.63
N GLY A 85 7.07 4.69 -16.16
CA GLY A 85 7.08 3.43 -16.89
C GLY A 85 5.70 2.82 -17.12
N SER A 86 5.64 1.82 -18.02
CA SER A 86 4.46 1.01 -18.23
C SER A 86 4.16 0.14 -17.02
N ALA A 87 2.88 0.04 -16.64
CA ALA A 87 2.47 -0.74 -15.50
C ALA A 87 2.25 -2.22 -15.89
N ILE A 88 2.90 -3.11 -15.15
CA ILE A 88 2.74 -4.57 -15.25
C ILE A 88 1.78 -5.00 -14.15
N PRO A 89 0.62 -5.60 -14.47
CA PRO A 89 -0.32 -6.04 -13.45
C PRO A 89 0.26 -7.23 -12.66
N LEU A 90 0.22 -7.15 -11.35
CA LEU A 90 0.59 -8.24 -10.43
C LEU A 90 -0.63 -8.93 -9.80
N GLY A 91 -1.84 -8.49 -10.18
CA GLY A 91 -3.08 -9.02 -9.63
C GLY A 91 -3.43 -8.46 -8.25
N SER A 92 -4.24 -9.20 -7.51
CA SER A 92 -4.65 -8.78 -6.16
C SER A 92 -4.25 -9.82 -5.11
N LEU A 93 -4.04 -9.32 -3.90
CA LEU A 93 -3.80 -10.11 -2.70
C LEU A 93 -4.90 -9.83 -1.67
N ARG A 94 -5.26 -10.86 -0.90
CA ARG A 94 -6.08 -10.68 0.29
C ARG A 94 -5.19 -10.71 1.53
N GLN A 95 -5.13 -9.58 2.23
CA GLN A 95 -4.36 -9.47 3.46
C GLN A 95 -5.18 -9.95 4.68
N PRO A 96 -4.51 -10.27 5.82
CA PRO A 96 -5.19 -10.49 7.09
C PRO A 96 -6.17 -9.36 7.40
N GLY A 97 -7.37 -9.69 7.89
CA GLY A 97 -8.44 -8.71 8.10
C GLY A 97 -9.33 -8.46 6.87
N GLY A 98 -9.09 -9.20 5.75
CA GLY A 98 -9.96 -9.20 4.57
C GLY A 98 -9.70 -8.05 3.59
N LYS A 99 -8.68 -7.23 3.81
CA LYS A 99 -8.30 -6.14 2.89
C LYS A 99 -7.77 -6.71 1.57
N GLN A 100 -8.35 -6.29 0.46
CA GLN A 100 -7.90 -6.64 -0.87
C GLN A 100 -6.96 -5.56 -1.39
N VAL A 101 -5.76 -5.96 -1.81
CA VAL A 101 -4.73 -5.06 -2.37
C VAL A 101 -4.51 -5.42 -3.82
N PHE A 102 -4.81 -4.51 -4.72
CA PHE A 102 -4.47 -4.58 -6.15
C PHE A 102 -3.06 -4.02 -6.35
N ALA A 103 -2.23 -4.69 -7.13
CA ALA A 103 -0.84 -4.28 -7.29
C ALA A 103 -0.38 -4.28 -8.74
N TRP A 104 0.49 -3.35 -9.06
CA TRP A 104 1.22 -3.24 -10.31
C TRP A 104 2.70 -3.06 -10.04
N ALA A 105 3.52 -3.41 -11.02
CA ALA A 105 4.94 -3.10 -11.02
C ALA A 105 5.26 -2.10 -12.13
N ILE A 106 6.20 -1.21 -11.89
CA ILE A 106 6.74 -0.29 -12.91
C ILE A 106 8.26 -0.33 -12.85
N GLU A 107 8.90 -0.46 -14.00
CA GLU A 107 10.35 -0.31 -14.10
C GLU A 107 10.70 1.17 -14.16
N ASP A 108 11.38 1.65 -13.13
CA ASP A 108 11.88 3.03 -13.05
C ASP A 108 13.04 3.10 -12.05
N ASP A 109 13.85 4.14 -12.12
CA ASP A 109 14.98 4.36 -11.22
C ASP A 109 14.83 5.72 -10.53
N TRP A 110 14.48 5.69 -9.28
CA TRP A 110 14.25 6.87 -8.46
C TRP A 110 15.19 6.90 -7.25
N ASP A 111 15.60 8.09 -6.89
CA ASP A 111 16.45 8.35 -5.73
C ASP A 111 15.62 8.43 -4.44
N PRO A 112 15.68 7.43 -3.53
CA PRO A 112 14.91 7.42 -2.30
C PRO A 112 15.24 8.55 -1.32
N GLU A 113 16.40 9.21 -1.47
CA GLU A 113 16.75 10.39 -0.64
C GLU A 113 15.84 11.59 -0.92
N LYS A 114 15.14 11.57 -2.07
CA LYS A 114 14.13 12.59 -2.44
C LYS A 114 12.74 12.31 -1.87
N LEU A 115 12.61 11.37 -0.95
CA LEU A 115 11.33 11.00 -0.33
C LEU A 115 10.64 12.20 0.30
N ILE A 116 9.40 12.44 -0.13
CA ILE A 116 8.46 13.40 0.47
C ILE A 116 7.15 12.66 0.69
N SER A 117 6.87 12.26 1.92
CA SER A 117 5.68 11.50 2.26
C SER A 117 4.59 12.37 2.87
N ASN A 118 3.35 12.02 2.59
CA ASN A 118 2.21 12.57 3.33
C ASN A 118 2.35 12.30 4.81
N MET A 119 1.75 13.19 5.60
CA MET A 119 1.72 13.11 7.05
C MET A 119 0.36 12.58 7.52
N PHE A 120 0.38 11.77 8.56
CA PHE A 120 -0.83 11.41 9.30
C PHE A 120 -0.74 11.88 10.74
N SER A 121 -1.88 12.12 11.36
CA SER A 121 -1.98 12.57 12.74
C SER A 121 -2.43 11.42 13.64
N MET A 122 -1.79 11.27 14.79
CA MET A 122 -2.22 10.34 15.81
C MET A 122 -1.93 10.87 17.21
N GLU A 123 -2.69 10.39 18.19
CA GLU A 123 -2.41 10.66 19.59
C GLU A 123 -1.15 9.92 20.03
N TRP A 124 -0.16 10.68 20.48
CA TRP A 124 1.08 10.12 21.01
C TRP A 124 1.68 10.95 22.13
N PRO A 125 2.11 10.39 23.27
CA PRO A 125 1.87 8.97 23.66
C PRO A 125 0.38 8.62 23.78
N PRO A 126 0.02 7.31 23.76
CA PRO A 126 -1.37 6.89 23.91
C PRO A 126 -2.00 7.47 25.18
N LYS A 127 -3.24 7.97 25.07
CA LYS A 127 -4.02 8.59 26.18
C LYS A 127 -3.40 9.87 26.75
N SER A 128 -2.50 10.52 26.01
CA SER A 128 -1.88 11.79 26.44
C SER A 128 -2.69 13.04 26.09
N GLY A 129 -3.67 12.91 25.19
CA GLY A 129 -4.40 14.04 24.58
C GLY A 129 -3.54 14.84 23.59
N ARG A 130 -2.29 14.44 23.33
CA ARG A 130 -1.37 15.14 22.41
C ARG A 130 -1.46 14.53 21.02
N ILE A 131 -1.87 15.33 20.04
CA ILE A 131 -1.85 14.92 18.63
C ILE A 131 -0.50 15.28 18.03
N GLN A 132 0.17 14.30 17.43
CA GLN A 132 1.43 14.46 16.71
C GLN A 132 1.28 14.01 15.27
N GLN A 133 2.10 14.59 14.38
CA GLN A 133 2.16 14.22 12.97
C GLN A 133 3.39 13.36 12.67
N PHE A 134 3.19 12.34 11.86
CA PHE A 134 4.22 11.42 11.40
C PHE A 134 4.09 11.20 9.90
N PRO A 135 5.20 10.97 9.17
CA PRO A 135 5.13 10.60 7.77
C PRO A 135 4.51 9.20 7.62
N GLU A 136 3.75 8.97 6.57
CA GLU A 136 3.24 7.63 6.26
C GLU A 136 4.36 6.67 5.91
N ILE A 137 5.36 7.15 5.16
CA ILE A 137 6.63 6.46 4.91
C ILE A 137 7.76 7.33 5.44
N ASP A 138 8.57 6.82 6.36
CA ASP A 138 9.72 7.55 6.92
C ASP A 138 11.03 7.26 6.17
N ARG A 139 11.12 6.16 5.47
CA ARG A 139 12.26 5.76 4.64
C ARG A 139 11.80 4.96 3.45
N ALA A 140 12.42 5.15 2.31
CA ALA A 140 12.31 4.28 1.15
C ALA A 140 13.70 3.73 0.80
N GLN A 141 13.76 2.49 0.33
CA GLN A 141 15.04 1.85 0.00
C GLN A 141 14.87 0.79 -1.08
N TRP A 142 15.91 0.67 -1.91
CA TRP A 142 16.06 -0.39 -2.88
C TRP A 142 16.60 -1.65 -2.21
N PHE A 143 15.98 -2.79 -2.48
CA PHE A 143 16.38 -4.09 -1.98
C PHE A 143 16.49 -5.09 -3.12
N GLY A 144 17.57 -5.86 -3.18
CA GLY A 144 17.60 -7.08 -3.99
C GLY A 144 16.52 -8.06 -3.48
N LEU A 145 15.97 -8.90 -4.36
CA LEU A 145 14.80 -9.72 -4.04
C LEU A 145 14.97 -10.60 -2.80
N GLU A 146 16.15 -11.18 -2.59
CA GLU A 146 16.39 -12.04 -1.42
C GLU A 146 16.22 -11.25 -0.11
N LEU A 147 16.78 -10.05 -0.04
CA LEU A 147 16.64 -9.18 1.12
C LEU A 147 15.23 -8.60 1.21
N ALA A 148 14.62 -8.23 0.08
CA ALA A 148 13.25 -7.74 0.03
C ALA A 148 12.26 -8.73 0.65
N ARG A 149 12.45 -10.05 0.44
CA ARG A 149 11.60 -11.10 1.04
C ARG A 149 11.67 -11.11 2.57
N LYS A 150 12.81 -10.73 3.15
CA LYS A 150 12.95 -10.59 4.62
C LYS A 150 12.33 -9.30 5.13
N LYS A 151 12.45 -8.23 4.36
CA LYS A 151 12.02 -6.87 4.74
C LYS A 151 10.52 -6.67 4.62
N ILE A 152 9.90 -7.22 3.58
CA ILE A 152 8.50 -6.97 3.23
C ILE A 152 7.53 -7.61 4.23
N LEU A 153 6.40 -6.95 4.44
CA LEU A 153 5.26 -7.51 5.17
C LEU A 153 4.91 -8.89 4.60
N LYS A 154 4.75 -9.87 5.49
CA LYS A 154 4.46 -11.27 5.10
C LYS A 154 3.26 -11.39 4.15
N GLY A 155 2.21 -10.59 4.37
CA GLY A 155 1.02 -10.59 3.51
C GLY A 155 1.23 -9.98 2.12
N GLN A 156 2.41 -9.42 1.83
CA GLN A 156 2.75 -8.84 0.52
C GLN A 156 3.90 -9.58 -0.17
N ALA A 157 4.53 -10.54 0.48
CA ALA A 157 5.71 -11.24 -0.05
C ALA A 157 5.45 -11.90 -1.41
N GLU A 158 4.23 -12.39 -1.64
CA GLU A 158 3.82 -13.00 -2.92
C GLU A 158 3.93 -12.05 -4.12
N LEU A 159 3.89 -10.72 -3.91
CA LEU A 159 4.09 -9.75 -4.99
C LEU A 159 5.48 -9.84 -5.61
N LEU A 160 6.50 -10.22 -4.83
CA LEU A 160 7.86 -10.40 -5.33
C LEU A 160 7.94 -11.61 -6.26
N ASP A 161 7.25 -12.72 -5.93
CA ASP A 161 7.18 -13.91 -6.77
C ASP A 161 6.45 -13.63 -8.09
N ARG A 162 5.34 -12.90 -7.99
CA ARG A 162 4.57 -12.48 -9.17
C ARG A 162 5.36 -11.54 -10.09
N LEU A 163 6.18 -10.66 -9.52
CA LEU A 163 7.10 -9.82 -10.30
C LEU A 163 8.11 -10.69 -11.06
N GLU A 164 8.77 -11.63 -10.39
CA GLU A 164 9.73 -12.54 -11.05
C GLU A 164 9.08 -13.33 -12.18
N GLN A 165 7.88 -13.85 -11.95
CA GLN A 165 7.12 -14.58 -12.99
C GLN A 165 6.77 -13.67 -14.17
N ALA A 166 6.32 -12.46 -13.93
CA ALA A 166 5.97 -11.50 -14.98
C ALA A 166 7.19 -11.10 -15.83
N LEU A 167 8.36 -10.94 -15.20
CA LEU A 167 9.60 -10.59 -15.90
C LEU A 167 10.26 -11.77 -16.62
N SER A 168 9.97 -13.00 -16.20
CA SER A 168 10.49 -14.24 -16.84
C SER A 168 9.63 -14.71 -18.00
N SER A 169 8.41 -14.22 -18.13
CA SER A 169 7.50 -14.57 -19.23
C SER A 169 7.89 -13.78 -20.48
N PRO A 170 7.97 -14.42 -21.68
CA PRO A 170 8.21 -13.71 -22.92
C PRO A 170 7.08 -12.69 -23.16
N PRO A 171 7.38 -11.51 -23.76
CA PRO A 171 6.36 -10.54 -24.13
C PRO A 171 5.34 -11.19 -25.06
N ARG A 172 4.05 -11.04 -24.73
CA ARG A 172 2.95 -11.45 -25.59
C ARG A 172 2.76 -10.49 -26.75
#